data_b0d8413596a2f6ff7126889bce641f7b
#
_entry.id   b0d8413596a2f6ff7126889bce641f7b
#
_cell.length_a   1.000
_cell.length_b   1.000
_cell.length_c   1.000
_cell.angle_alpha   90.00
_cell.angle_beta   90.00
_cell.angle_gamma   90.00
#
_symmetry.space_group_name_H-M   'P 1'
#
loop_
_entity.id
_entity.type
_entity.pdbx_description
1 polymer ?
#
loop_
_entity_poly.entity_id
_entity_poly.type
_entity_poly.pdbx_seq_one_letter_code
_entity_poly.pdbx_strand_id
1 'polypeptide(L)'
;MLVAVRTSAEDPDPVIPIGETTRWMPSLVGIDDQGSYLFGEDAERLRPDQVIRSIKTLLGRTETAEDIALPPAFGPSPPIDDLIGKLIGVALDRAKRKAGPEVRPFLEPPHRIHLGCPANWTSVPRLRLGEIARRAGFEVSPDEIIDEPIAAGVSWLAEHLAAGKPVPEGRTLVFDYGGGTLDVAVIEVERGAGADLPRISVLAANGLPEAGDRLDDAIFDDLESEIESSRWIGFRDPVEIEQLIKRAARQLKHALSDVDEHEINVPGLDGPVSYTRQQLEEAFRPQLDAAMKFVFSQIRSSVARQQKANYSLIRKTSEKRLADEVAHVLLVGGMSRIPLVNEELTARLNRELSLDSHDGEPENAVVSGLTSRDVLAGLNIHRPPFKFVAQYLTREGNKIGEQVLYEPYTPLYSPAETLNRIGDLNYCRPLEVPDGAHEVQVDCRTLSGRPVVLTQNGTSMTLKVELPHTHRRLKLPWSERPKFQLYLDGRILLTGKKQQRNVRVRGWPVVADGLAAELHVEPPPGPRPWYGRGSDPTDY
;
A
#
# COMPACT_ATOMS: atom_id res chain seq x y z
N MET A 1 -8.56 13.04 3.12
CA MET A 1 -8.43 13.07 1.66
C MET A 1 -7.72 14.34 1.25
N LEU A 2 -6.85 14.28 0.27
CA LEU A 2 -6.09 15.40 -0.29
C LEU A 2 -6.25 15.43 -1.81
N VAL A 3 -6.11 16.59 -2.41
CA VAL A 3 -6.09 16.77 -3.86
C VAL A 3 -4.85 17.59 -4.23
N ALA A 4 -4.12 17.15 -5.25
CA ALA A 4 -2.98 17.89 -5.80
C ALA A 4 -3.09 18.00 -7.32
N VAL A 5 -2.60 19.10 -7.85
CA VAL A 5 -2.47 19.34 -9.29
C VAL A 5 -1.10 19.93 -9.56
N ARG A 6 -0.29 19.22 -10.32
CA ARG A 6 1.02 19.74 -10.75
C ARG A 6 0.93 20.26 -12.16
N THR A 7 1.18 21.55 -12.33
CA THR A 7 1.12 22.25 -13.63
C THR A 7 2.48 22.25 -14.35
N SER A 8 3.57 22.16 -13.58
CA SER A 8 4.94 22.04 -14.09
C SER A 8 5.80 21.22 -13.15
N ALA A 9 6.96 20.76 -13.60
CA ALA A 9 7.93 20.05 -12.76
C ALA A 9 8.52 20.93 -11.64
N GLU A 10 8.46 22.25 -11.83
CA GLU A 10 8.99 23.25 -10.89
C GLU A 10 7.95 23.74 -9.88
N ASP A 11 6.71 23.23 -9.94
CA ASP A 11 5.64 23.59 -9.00
C ASP A 11 5.99 23.09 -7.59
N PRO A 12 6.28 23.99 -6.64
CA PRO A 12 6.79 23.61 -5.33
C PRO A 12 5.72 22.99 -4.44
N ASP A 13 4.46 23.37 -4.60
CA ASP A 13 3.35 22.90 -3.77
C ASP A 13 2.10 22.61 -4.63
N PRO A 14 2.00 21.38 -5.16
CA PRO A 14 0.85 21.01 -5.98
C PRO A 14 -0.45 20.77 -5.18
N VAL A 15 -0.39 20.82 -3.83
CA VAL A 15 -1.52 20.45 -2.98
C VAL A 15 -2.52 21.60 -2.84
N ILE A 16 -3.78 21.31 -3.17
CA ILE A 16 -4.90 22.25 -3.01
C ILE A 16 -5.54 22.00 -1.65
N PRO A 17 -5.60 23.00 -0.75
CA PRO A 17 -6.23 22.84 0.56
C PRO A 17 -7.75 22.70 0.41
N ILE A 18 -8.27 21.49 0.59
CA ILE A 18 -9.72 21.19 0.46
C ILE A 18 -10.48 21.09 1.78
N GLY A 19 -9.78 21.00 2.90
CA GLY A 19 -10.37 21.05 4.25
C GLY A 19 -10.79 22.45 4.68
N GLU A 20 -11.57 22.56 5.74
CA GLU A 20 -12.03 23.86 6.30
C GLU A 20 -10.92 24.55 7.10
N THR A 21 -10.27 23.81 7.99
CA THR A 21 -9.21 24.30 8.90
C THR A 21 -7.86 23.66 8.64
N THR A 22 -7.83 22.56 7.91
CA THR A 22 -6.64 21.82 7.49
C THR A 22 -6.50 21.81 5.97
N ARG A 23 -5.36 21.38 5.44
CA ARG A 23 -5.21 21.16 4.00
C ARG A 23 -6.02 19.96 3.51
N TRP A 24 -6.27 18.99 4.35
CA TRP A 24 -6.98 17.75 4.05
C TRP A 24 -8.45 17.80 4.50
N MET A 25 -9.32 17.11 3.79
CA MET A 25 -10.72 16.86 4.13
C MET A 25 -10.84 15.47 4.78
N PRO A 26 -11.54 15.32 5.92
CA PRO A 26 -11.82 14.00 6.50
C PRO A 26 -12.49 13.07 5.48
N SER A 27 -12.07 11.80 5.42
CA SER A 27 -12.69 10.79 4.55
C SER A 27 -13.93 10.20 5.24
N LEU A 28 -14.90 11.05 5.53
CA LEU A 28 -16.13 10.71 6.24
C LEU A 28 -17.35 10.88 5.32
N VAL A 29 -18.30 9.96 5.48
CA VAL A 29 -19.63 10.05 4.86
C VAL A 29 -20.66 9.92 5.96
N GLY A 30 -21.54 10.88 6.06
CA GLY A 30 -22.60 10.92 7.06
C GLY A 30 -23.99 11.00 6.45
N ILE A 31 -25.01 10.69 7.26
CA ILE A 31 -26.42 10.93 6.93
C ILE A 31 -27.09 11.64 8.11
N ASP A 32 -27.71 12.78 7.85
CA ASP A 32 -28.42 13.53 8.88
C ASP A 32 -29.81 12.96 9.19
N ASP A 33 -30.49 13.52 10.19
CA ASP A 33 -31.84 13.09 10.59
C ASP A 33 -32.91 13.39 9.53
N GLN A 34 -32.56 14.16 8.47
CA GLN A 34 -33.43 14.46 7.33
C GLN A 34 -33.16 13.53 6.15
N GLY A 35 -32.19 12.62 6.25
CA GLY A 35 -31.78 11.70 5.20
C GLY A 35 -30.83 12.31 4.15
N SER A 36 -30.24 13.48 4.43
CA SER A 36 -29.27 14.12 3.55
C SER A 36 -27.85 13.61 3.81
N TYR A 37 -27.11 13.33 2.74
CA TYR A 37 -25.71 12.91 2.86
C TYR A 37 -24.79 14.10 3.09
N LEU A 38 -23.93 13.99 4.10
CA LEU A 38 -22.91 14.95 4.47
C LEU A 38 -21.50 14.33 4.27
N PHE A 39 -20.52 15.16 3.93
CA PHE A 39 -19.17 14.70 3.60
C PHE A 39 -18.11 15.55 4.28
N GLY A 40 -16.98 14.90 4.63
CA GLY A 40 -15.86 15.60 5.27
C GLY A 40 -16.22 16.11 6.66
N GLU A 41 -15.88 17.36 6.95
CA GLU A 41 -16.07 18.00 8.25
C GLU A 41 -17.55 18.11 8.65
N ASP A 42 -18.45 18.27 7.69
CA ASP A 42 -19.89 18.32 7.95
C ASP A 42 -20.40 16.99 8.54
N ALA A 43 -19.85 15.86 8.05
CA ALA A 43 -20.15 14.52 8.58
C ALA A 43 -19.56 14.33 9.98
N GLU A 44 -18.47 15.01 10.33
CA GLU A 44 -17.81 14.85 11.63
C GLU A 44 -18.68 15.30 12.81
N ARG A 45 -19.63 16.20 12.53
CA ARG A 45 -20.57 16.75 13.54
C ARG A 45 -21.72 15.81 13.88
N LEU A 46 -21.94 14.77 13.07
CA LEU A 46 -23.02 13.80 13.25
C LEU A 46 -22.70 12.76 14.33
N ARG A 47 -23.72 12.04 14.75
CA ARG A 47 -23.55 10.90 15.66
C ARG A 47 -22.79 9.75 14.96
N PRO A 48 -22.00 8.92 15.65
CA PRO A 48 -21.27 7.81 15.04
C PRO A 48 -22.15 6.78 14.31
N ASP A 49 -23.37 6.54 14.78
CA ASP A 49 -24.34 5.68 14.09
C ASP A 49 -24.84 6.27 12.77
N GLN A 50 -24.51 7.54 12.50
CA GLN A 50 -24.83 8.28 11.29
C GLN A 50 -23.59 8.49 10.38
N VAL A 51 -22.40 7.96 10.74
CA VAL A 51 -21.15 8.26 10.02
C VAL A 51 -20.39 7.00 9.66
N ILE A 52 -20.02 6.90 8.39
CA ILE A 52 -19.09 5.89 7.88
C ILE A 52 -17.67 6.46 7.98
N ARG A 53 -16.79 5.72 8.68
CA ARG A 53 -15.37 6.03 8.88
C ARG A 53 -14.51 4.95 8.21
N SER A 54 -13.21 5.18 8.17
CA SER A 54 -12.22 4.20 7.71
C SER A 54 -12.56 3.58 6.34
N ILE A 55 -12.96 4.42 5.40
CA ILE A 55 -13.43 4.02 4.04
C ILE A 55 -12.42 3.11 3.35
N LYS A 56 -11.10 3.37 3.48
CA LYS A 56 -10.05 2.52 2.90
C LYS A 56 -10.09 1.10 3.46
N THR A 57 -10.31 0.96 4.78
CA THR A 57 -10.43 -0.36 5.43
C THR A 57 -11.64 -1.11 4.91
N LEU A 58 -12.77 -0.43 4.72
CA LEU A 58 -13.98 -1.03 4.15
C LEU A 58 -13.78 -1.49 2.70
N LEU A 59 -13.13 -0.68 1.87
CA LEU A 59 -12.77 -1.05 0.50
C LEU A 59 -11.78 -2.22 0.42
N GLY A 60 -10.89 -2.33 1.39
CA GLY A 60 -9.89 -3.40 1.48
C GLY A 60 -10.47 -4.77 1.82
N ARG A 61 -11.72 -4.84 2.30
CA ARG A 61 -12.42 -6.11 2.57
C ARG A 61 -12.76 -6.83 1.27
N THR A 62 -12.74 -8.15 1.32
CA THR A 62 -13.09 -9.01 0.17
C THR A 62 -14.59 -9.18 -0.02
N GLU A 63 -15.39 -8.70 0.92
CA GLU A 63 -16.84 -8.72 0.88
C GLU A 63 -17.38 -7.85 -0.25
N THR A 64 -18.52 -8.22 -0.81
CA THR A 64 -19.19 -7.40 -1.83
C THR A 64 -19.71 -6.09 -1.21
N ALA A 65 -19.95 -5.07 -2.02
CA ALA A 65 -20.49 -3.80 -1.53
C ALA A 65 -21.83 -3.96 -0.79
N GLU A 66 -22.60 -5.01 -1.14
CA GLU A 66 -23.89 -5.34 -0.55
C GLU A 66 -23.76 -6.04 0.82
N ASP A 67 -22.64 -6.73 1.06
CA ASP A 67 -22.38 -7.47 2.31
C ASP A 67 -21.76 -6.58 3.41
N ILE A 68 -21.29 -5.37 3.07
CA ILE A 68 -20.72 -4.43 4.05
C ILE A 68 -21.85 -3.81 4.85
N ALA A 69 -21.95 -4.19 6.13
CA ALA A 69 -22.88 -3.58 7.06
C ALA A 69 -22.54 -2.10 7.27
N LEU A 70 -23.44 -1.22 6.86
CA LEU A 70 -23.37 0.21 7.15
C LEU A 70 -24.00 0.51 8.52
N PRO A 71 -23.67 1.66 9.12
CA PRO A 71 -24.34 2.12 10.32
C PRO A 71 -25.86 2.15 10.15
N PRO A 72 -26.66 1.84 11.19
CA PRO A 72 -28.10 1.69 11.09
C PRO A 72 -28.85 2.87 10.46
N ALA A 73 -28.35 4.09 10.63
CA ALA A 73 -28.95 5.30 10.07
C ALA A 73 -28.99 5.30 8.54
N PHE A 74 -28.09 4.56 7.87
CA PHE A 74 -28.06 4.48 6.39
C PHE A 74 -29.16 3.58 5.81
N GLY A 75 -29.85 2.80 6.64
CA GLY A 75 -30.90 1.89 6.19
C GLY A 75 -30.37 0.80 5.24
N PRO A 76 -31.26 0.16 4.45
CA PRO A 76 -30.88 -0.92 3.54
C PRO A 76 -30.20 -0.45 2.25
N SER A 77 -29.91 0.85 2.06
CA SER A 77 -29.35 1.40 0.80
C SER A 77 -28.90 2.84 1.01
N PRO A 78 -27.81 3.33 0.40
CA PRO A 78 -27.22 2.97 -0.89
C PRO A 78 -25.97 2.09 -0.75
N PRO A 79 -25.47 1.51 -1.87
CA PRO A 79 -24.18 0.82 -1.86
C PRO A 79 -23.07 1.76 -1.41
N ILE A 80 -22.16 1.28 -0.56
CA ILE A 80 -21.00 2.05 -0.08
C ILE A 80 -20.18 2.65 -1.22
N ASP A 81 -20.11 1.96 -2.35
CA ASP A 81 -19.37 2.39 -3.53
C ASP A 81 -19.88 3.71 -4.11
N ASP A 82 -21.19 3.92 -4.14
CA ASP A 82 -21.79 5.16 -4.63
C ASP A 82 -21.50 6.34 -3.68
N LEU A 83 -21.48 6.08 -2.37
CA LEU A 83 -21.13 7.08 -1.37
C LEU A 83 -19.66 7.50 -1.48
N ILE A 84 -18.76 6.55 -1.73
CA ILE A 84 -17.34 6.84 -1.95
C ILE A 84 -17.15 7.63 -3.25
N GLY A 85 -17.85 7.27 -4.32
CA GLY A 85 -17.84 8.05 -5.57
C GLY A 85 -18.28 9.51 -5.36
N LYS A 86 -19.34 9.72 -4.58
CA LYS A 86 -19.79 11.08 -4.20
C LYS A 86 -18.74 11.82 -3.34
N LEU A 87 -18.10 11.13 -2.39
CA LEU A 87 -17.04 11.73 -1.57
C LEU A 87 -15.86 12.22 -2.42
N ILE A 88 -15.41 11.42 -3.41
CA ILE A 88 -14.38 11.83 -4.38
C ILE A 88 -14.85 13.06 -5.16
N GLY A 89 -16.08 13.08 -5.63
CA GLY A 89 -16.69 14.23 -6.31
C GLY A 89 -16.69 15.49 -5.47
N VAL A 90 -17.09 15.39 -4.19
CA VAL A 90 -17.08 16.53 -3.24
C VAL A 90 -15.66 17.07 -3.03
N ALA A 91 -14.66 16.19 -2.91
CA ALA A 91 -13.26 16.62 -2.78
C ALA A 91 -12.79 17.42 -3.99
N LEU A 92 -13.13 16.96 -5.21
CA LEU A 92 -12.79 17.66 -6.44
C LEU A 92 -13.53 18.99 -6.56
N ASP A 93 -14.82 19.05 -6.23
CA ASP A 93 -15.59 20.28 -6.25
C ASP A 93 -15.05 21.32 -5.26
N ARG A 94 -14.58 20.88 -4.10
CA ARG A 94 -13.88 21.76 -3.15
C ARG A 94 -12.56 22.27 -3.74
N ALA A 95 -11.78 21.38 -4.38
CA ALA A 95 -10.56 21.76 -5.06
C ALA A 95 -10.80 22.80 -6.16
N LYS A 96 -11.81 22.61 -7.01
CA LYS A 96 -12.20 23.58 -8.06
C LYS A 96 -12.54 24.96 -7.49
N ARG A 97 -13.26 25.02 -6.36
CA ARG A 97 -13.62 26.30 -5.72
C ARG A 97 -12.42 27.02 -5.13
N LYS A 98 -11.43 26.27 -4.62
CA LYS A 98 -10.25 26.84 -3.94
C LYS A 98 -9.05 27.05 -4.87
N ALA A 99 -9.02 26.39 -6.02
CA ALA A 99 -7.94 26.49 -6.99
C ALA A 99 -7.86 27.87 -7.64
N GLY A 100 -6.63 28.36 -7.85
CA GLY A 100 -6.35 29.55 -8.63
C GLY A 100 -6.75 29.40 -10.12
N PRO A 101 -6.82 30.51 -10.85
CA PRO A 101 -7.23 30.51 -12.28
C PRO A 101 -6.33 29.62 -13.16
N GLU A 102 -5.06 29.53 -12.84
CA GLU A 102 -4.04 28.77 -13.58
C GLU A 102 -4.20 27.25 -13.38
N VAL A 103 -4.69 26.80 -12.22
CA VAL A 103 -4.87 25.39 -11.87
C VAL A 103 -6.26 24.88 -12.25
N ARG A 104 -7.28 25.73 -12.17
CA ARG A 104 -8.68 25.36 -12.40
C ARG A 104 -8.95 24.61 -13.71
N PRO A 105 -8.33 24.96 -14.87
CA PRO A 105 -8.54 24.22 -16.11
C PRO A 105 -8.17 22.73 -16.03
N PHE A 106 -7.21 22.36 -15.18
CA PHE A 106 -6.81 20.96 -14.98
C PHE A 106 -7.80 20.16 -14.13
N LEU A 107 -8.72 20.85 -13.47
CA LEU A 107 -9.78 20.25 -12.65
C LEU A 107 -11.13 20.17 -13.42
N GLU A 108 -11.17 20.55 -14.69
CA GLU A 108 -12.36 20.46 -15.55
C GLU A 108 -12.36 19.14 -16.36
N PRO A 109 -13.54 18.54 -16.68
CA PRO A 109 -13.62 17.29 -17.42
C PRO A 109 -12.99 17.36 -18.82
N PRO A 110 -12.43 16.27 -19.34
CA PRO A 110 -12.30 14.96 -18.70
C PRO A 110 -11.20 14.95 -17.64
N HIS A 111 -11.52 14.40 -16.45
CA HIS A 111 -10.55 14.31 -15.35
C HIS A 111 -9.81 13.01 -15.39
N ARG A 112 -8.54 13.02 -15.76
CA ARG A 112 -7.63 11.92 -15.49
C ARG A 112 -7.03 12.12 -14.12
N ILE A 113 -7.26 11.17 -13.22
CA ILE A 113 -6.76 11.21 -11.85
C ILE A 113 -5.90 9.99 -11.54
N HIS A 114 -4.90 10.19 -10.70
CA HIS A 114 -4.13 9.11 -10.06
C HIS A 114 -4.66 8.94 -8.63
N LEU A 115 -4.71 7.70 -8.18
CA LEU A 115 -5.19 7.37 -6.84
C LEU A 115 -4.14 6.61 -6.05
N GLY A 116 -4.03 6.94 -4.76
CA GLY A 116 -3.26 6.15 -3.80
C GLY A 116 -4.12 5.08 -3.15
N CYS A 117 -3.49 3.97 -2.77
CA CYS A 117 -4.11 2.92 -1.99
C CYS A 117 -3.12 2.33 -0.97
N PRO A 118 -3.62 1.71 0.11
CA PRO A 118 -2.76 0.99 1.05
C PRO A 118 -1.90 -0.08 0.38
N ALA A 119 -0.67 -0.26 0.86
CA ALA A 119 0.30 -1.17 0.24
C ALA A 119 -0.07 -2.66 0.37
N ASN A 120 -1.01 -3.02 1.25
CA ASN A 120 -1.51 -4.38 1.38
C ASN A 120 -2.64 -4.74 0.39
N TRP A 121 -3.15 -3.79 -0.41
CA TRP A 121 -4.24 -4.06 -1.34
C TRP A 121 -3.81 -4.97 -2.49
N THR A 122 -4.63 -5.99 -2.74
CA THR A 122 -4.54 -6.88 -3.90
C THR A 122 -5.28 -6.29 -5.11
N SER A 123 -5.49 -7.07 -6.16
CA SER A 123 -6.22 -6.65 -7.36
C SER A 123 -7.67 -6.24 -7.09
N VAL A 124 -8.38 -6.96 -6.21
CA VAL A 124 -9.81 -6.76 -5.99
C VAL A 124 -10.15 -5.35 -5.48
N PRO A 125 -9.60 -4.86 -4.36
CA PRO A 125 -9.89 -3.50 -3.89
C PRO A 125 -9.39 -2.41 -4.85
N ARG A 126 -8.30 -2.64 -5.60
CA ARG A 126 -7.81 -1.68 -6.62
C ARG A 126 -8.79 -1.57 -7.79
N LEU A 127 -9.27 -2.69 -8.33
CA LEU A 127 -10.29 -2.70 -9.38
C LEU A 127 -11.58 -2.04 -8.91
N ARG A 128 -12.00 -2.32 -7.67
CA ARG A 128 -13.18 -1.72 -7.05
C ARG A 128 -13.05 -0.19 -6.95
N LEU A 129 -11.92 0.32 -6.44
CA LEU A 129 -11.67 1.75 -6.34
C LEU A 129 -11.66 2.42 -7.73
N GLY A 130 -10.99 1.81 -8.72
CA GLY A 130 -10.99 2.29 -10.10
C GLY A 130 -12.39 2.33 -10.71
N GLU A 131 -13.22 1.30 -10.46
CA GLU A 131 -14.61 1.25 -10.92
C GLU A 131 -15.49 2.33 -10.26
N ILE A 132 -15.32 2.55 -8.95
CA ILE A 132 -16.01 3.61 -8.19
C ILE A 132 -15.69 4.98 -8.79
N ALA A 133 -14.41 5.28 -9.00
CA ALA A 133 -13.98 6.54 -9.56
C ALA A 133 -14.50 6.72 -11.00
N ARG A 134 -14.48 5.67 -11.83
CA ARG A 134 -15.00 5.72 -13.19
C ARG A 134 -16.51 5.96 -13.24
N ARG A 135 -17.29 5.34 -12.35
CA ARG A 135 -18.74 5.61 -12.21
C ARG A 135 -19.00 7.03 -11.75
N ALA A 136 -18.12 7.62 -10.97
CA ALA A 136 -18.20 9.01 -10.54
C ALA A 136 -17.77 10.01 -11.64
N GLY A 137 -17.40 9.53 -12.83
CA GLY A 137 -17.06 10.37 -13.99
C GLY A 137 -15.58 10.71 -14.15
N PHE A 138 -14.68 9.96 -13.46
CA PHE A 138 -13.24 10.15 -13.56
C PHE A 138 -12.59 9.15 -14.51
N GLU A 139 -11.57 9.58 -15.23
CA GLU A 139 -10.71 8.68 -16.01
C GLU A 139 -9.61 8.15 -15.09
N VAL A 140 -9.72 6.87 -14.73
CA VAL A 140 -8.75 6.14 -13.89
C VAL A 140 -8.40 4.82 -14.54
N SER A 141 -7.11 4.59 -14.72
CA SER A 141 -6.61 3.25 -15.05
C SER A 141 -6.31 2.49 -13.76
N PRO A 142 -6.88 1.28 -13.54
CA PRO A 142 -6.51 0.45 -12.40
C PRO A 142 -5.01 0.12 -12.33
N ASP A 143 -4.32 0.13 -13.48
CA ASP A 143 -2.87 -0.09 -13.58
C ASP A 143 -2.05 1.08 -12.99
N GLU A 144 -2.68 2.27 -12.80
CA GLU A 144 -2.04 3.49 -12.28
C GLU A 144 -2.47 3.82 -10.83
N ILE A 145 -3.11 2.89 -10.13
CA ILE A 145 -3.37 3.02 -8.68
C ILE A 145 -2.10 2.59 -7.94
N ILE A 146 -1.49 3.53 -7.21
CA ILE A 146 -0.15 3.39 -6.62
C ILE A 146 -0.26 3.18 -5.10
N ASP A 147 0.62 2.35 -4.54
CA ASP A 147 0.75 2.17 -3.09
C ASP A 147 1.20 3.49 -2.43
N GLU A 148 0.51 3.90 -1.36
CA GLU A 148 0.74 5.19 -0.68
C GLU A 148 2.20 5.40 -0.25
N PRO A 149 2.89 4.46 0.41
CA PRO A 149 4.29 4.67 0.80
C PRO A 149 5.22 4.72 -0.42
N ILE A 150 4.85 4.11 -1.55
CA ILE A 150 5.62 4.23 -2.79
C ILE A 150 5.46 5.64 -3.38
N ALA A 151 4.23 6.18 -3.40
CA ALA A 151 3.97 7.53 -3.84
C ALA A 151 4.74 8.56 -2.97
N ALA A 152 4.77 8.37 -1.65
CA ALA A 152 5.58 9.21 -0.76
C ALA A 152 7.08 9.17 -1.08
N GLY A 153 7.63 7.99 -1.36
CA GLY A 153 9.02 7.86 -1.83
C GLY A 153 9.29 8.55 -3.17
N VAL A 154 8.29 8.55 -4.06
CA VAL A 154 8.33 9.27 -5.34
C VAL A 154 8.37 10.79 -5.12
N SER A 155 7.54 11.32 -4.19
CA SER A 155 7.55 12.73 -3.81
C SER A 155 8.93 13.15 -3.33
N TRP A 156 9.49 12.41 -2.37
CA TRP A 156 10.80 12.68 -1.82
C TRP A 156 11.90 12.71 -2.89
N LEU A 157 11.91 11.77 -3.84
CA LEU A 157 12.89 11.80 -4.93
C LEU A 157 12.66 12.98 -5.86
N ALA A 158 11.40 13.29 -6.20
CA ALA A 158 11.07 14.41 -7.08
C ALA A 158 11.54 15.76 -6.48
N GLU A 159 11.38 15.94 -5.17
CA GLU A 159 11.88 17.13 -4.46
C GLU A 159 13.41 17.22 -4.47
N HIS A 160 14.11 16.10 -4.26
CA HIS A 160 15.56 16.06 -4.37
C HIS A 160 16.03 16.51 -5.76
N LEU A 161 15.38 16.02 -6.80
CA LEU A 161 15.69 16.36 -8.18
C LEU A 161 15.38 17.84 -8.47
N ALA A 162 14.22 18.34 -8.06
CA ALA A 162 13.84 19.74 -8.24
C ALA A 162 14.77 20.71 -7.49
N ALA A 163 15.25 20.32 -6.31
CA ALA A 163 16.23 21.09 -5.53
C ALA A 163 17.67 20.95 -6.02
N GLY A 164 17.93 20.16 -7.08
CA GLY A 164 19.28 19.88 -7.58
C GLY A 164 20.17 19.14 -6.57
N LYS A 165 19.58 18.47 -5.58
CA LYS A 165 20.31 17.67 -4.59
C LYS A 165 20.82 16.37 -5.21
N PRO A 166 21.91 15.80 -4.68
CA PRO A 166 22.38 14.48 -5.13
C PRO A 166 21.29 13.42 -4.96
N VAL A 167 21.19 12.50 -5.91
CA VAL A 167 20.32 11.33 -5.76
C VAL A 167 20.75 10.55 -4.54
N PRO A 168 19.85 10.28 -3.59
CA PRO A 168 20.17 9.56 -2.37
C PRO A 168 20.63 8.13 -2.68
N GLU A 169 21.68 7.70 -2.00
CA GLU A 169 22.24 6.36 -2.16
C GLU A 169 21.80 5.45 -1.02
N GLY A 170 21.59 4.17 -1.32
CA GLY A 170 21.19 3.17 -0.32
C GLY A 170 19.67 3.00 -0.23
N ARG A 171 19.27 2.21 0.77
CA ARG A 171 17.85 1.90 0.99
C ARG A 171 17.19 2.97 1.84
N THR A 172 16.03 3.41 1.38
CA THR A 172 15.17 4.32 2.13
C THR A 172 13.98 3.53 2.66
N LEU A 173 13.78 3.60 3.97
CA LEU A 173 12.56 3.13 4.62
C LEU A 173 11.53 4.26 4.55
N VAL A 174 10.39 4.01 3.92
CA VAL A 174 9.22 4.89 3.97
C VAL A 174 8.27 4.33 5.00
N PHE A 175 7.95 5.14 6.00
CA PHE A 175 7.08 4.80 7.11
C PHE A 175 5.88 5.75 7.08
N ASP A 176 4.78 5.30 6.46
CA ASP A 176 3.52 6.05 6.36
C ASP A 176 2.55 5.58 7.44
N TYR A 177 2.45 6.37 8.51
CA TYR A 177 1.58 6.07 9.63
C TYR A 177 0.39 7.03 9.64
N GLY A 178 -0.68 6.59 8.99
CA GLY A 178 -1.90 7.38 8.79
C GLY A 178 -2.94 7.21 9.92
N GLY A 179 -4.18 7.58 9.61
CA GLY A 179 -5.32 7.40 10.52
C GLY A 179 -5.84 5.97 10.57
N GLY A 180 -5.92 5.29 9.42
CA GLY A 180 -6.51 3.94 9.30
C GLY A 180 -5.50 2.82 9.03
N THR A 181 -4.34 3.13 8.45
CA THR A 181 -3.31 2.14 8.07
C THR A 181 -1.92 2.62 8.43
N LEU A 182 -1.07 1.64 8.77
CA LEU A 182 0.38 1.78 8.74
C LEU A 182 0.88 1.13 7.46
N ASP A 183 1.46 1.91 6.57
CA ASP A 183 2.03 1.42 5.33
C ASP A 183 3.54 1.63 5.33
N VAL A 184 4.29 0.57 5.01
CA VAL A 184 5.76 0.57 5.05
C VAL A 184 6.30 0.12 3.71
N ALA A 185 7.22 0.90 3.14
CA ALA A 185 7.99 0.49 1.98
C ALA A 185 9.50 0.59 2.23
N VAL A 186 10.27 -0.29 1.60
CA VAL A 186 11.71 -0.18 1.48
C VAL A 186 12.03 0.00 0.01
N ILE A 187 12.57 1.17 -0.33
CA ILE A 187 12.90 1.55 -1.70
C ILE A 187 14.42 1.72 -1.86
N GLU A 188 14.90 1.53 -3.07
CA GLU A 188 16.25 1.83 -3.49
C GLU A 188 16.21 2.70 -4.73
N VAL A 189 16.95 3.77 -4.75
CA VAL A 189 17.03 4.67 -5.90
C VAL A 189 18.23 4.28 -6.72
N GLU A 190 17.99 3.88 -7.97
CA GLU A 190 19.04 3.54 -8.93
C GLU A 190 19.33 4.76 -9.81
N ARG A 191 20.60 5.14 -9.94
CA ARG A 191 20.99 6.21 -10.86
C ARG A 191 20.72 5.78 -12.30
N GLY A 192 20.10 6.66 -13.08
CA GLY A 192 20.01 6.48 -14.52
C GLY A 192 21.40 6.54 -15.19
N ALA A 193 21.55 5.91 -16.35
CA ALA A 193 22.76 6.02 -17.14
C ALA A 193 22.80 7.37 -17.88
N GLY A 194 23.81 8.18 -17.61
CA GLY A 194 23.98 9.48 -18.26
C GLY A 194 22.94 10.52 -17.85
N ALA A 195 22.13 11.00 -18.78
CA ALA A 195 21.07 11.98 -18.56
C ALA A 195 19.71 11.37 -18.19
N ASP A 196 19.64 10.04 -18.04
CA ASP A 196 18.38 9.37 -17.69
C ASP A 196 17.96 9.70 -16.27
N LEU A 197 16.65 9.83 -16.05
CA LEU A 197 16.08 10.00 -14.73
C LEU A 197 16.39 8.79 -13.83
N PRO A 198 16.61 9.00 -12.53
CA PRO A 198 16.78 7.91 -11.59
C PRO A 198 15.50 7.05 -11.54
N ARG A 199 15.68 5.76 -11.23
CA ARG A 199 14.60 4.79 -11.10
C ARG A 199 14.42 4.42 -9.64
N ILE A 200 13.18 4.24 -9.22
CA ILE A 200 12.86 3.70 -7.91
C ILE A 200 12.61 2.19 -8.04
N SER A 201 13.41 1.40 -7.34
CA SER A 201 13.20 -0.02 -7.14
C SER A 201 12.59 -0.27 -5.77
N VAL A 202 11.31 -0.66 -5.72
CA VAL A 202 10.65 -1.06 -4.49
C VAL A 202 11.11 -2.46 -4.12
N LEU A 203 11.80 -2.60 -3.01
CA LEU A 203 12.33 -3.88 -2.53
C LEU A 203 11.31 -4.66 -1.70
N ALA A 204 10.53 -3.95 -0.89
CA ALA A 204 9.40 -4.48 -0.13
C ALA A 204 8.38 -3.37 0.10
N ALA A 205 7.09 -3.69 0.13
CA ALA A 205 6.03 -2.82 0.63
C ALA A 205 4.87 -3.66 1.13
N ASN A 206 4.27 -3.23 2.24
CA ASN A 206 3.09 -3.86 2.80
C ASN A 206 2.44 -2.92 3.82
N GLY A 207 1.22 -3.25 4.28
CA GLY A 207 0.47 -2.44 5.24
C GLY A 207 -0.20 -3.26 6.33
N LEU A 208 -0.44 -2.62 7.46
CA LEU A 208 -1.28 -3.11 8.55
C LEU A 208 -2.53 -2.23 8.66
N PRO A 209 -3.72 -2.82 8.82
CA PRO A 209 -4.97 -2.06 8.97
C PRO A 209 -5.16 -1.57 10.43
N GLU A 210 -4.11 -1.12 11.08
CA GLU A 210 -4.10 -0.65 12.46
C GLU A 210 -3.23 0.61 12.56
N ALA A 211 -3.87 1.76 12.79
CA ALA A 211 -3.17 3.04 12.89
C ALA A 211 -3.86 4.00 13.86
N GLY A 212 -4.07 5.26 13.49
CA GLY A 212 -4.59 6.29 14.36
C GLY A 212 -5.97 6.01 14.97
N ASP A 213 -6.84 5.33 14.24
CA ASP A 213 -8.17 4.92 14.75
C ASP A 213 -8.03 3.93 15.93
N ARG A 214 -7.02 3.04 15.89
CA ARG A 214 -6.74 2.11 16.99
C ARG A 214 -6.23 2.82 18.24
N LEU A 215 -5.43 3.88 18.07
CA LEU A 215 -4.98 4.69 19.20
C LEU A 215 -6.14 5.53 19.77
N ASP A 216 -7.05 6.03 18.92
CA ASP A 216 -8.27 6.69 19.39
C ASP A 216 -9.09 5.78 20.30
N ASP A 217 -9.22 4.49 19.93
CA ASP A 217 -9.92 3.49 20.75
C ASP A 217 -9.18 3.24 22.07
N ALA A 218 -7.85 3.15 22.08
CA ALA A 218 -7.08 2.95 23.31
C ALA A 218 -7.22 4.15 24.28
N ILE A 219 -7.16 5.38 23.78
CA ILE A 219 -7.40 6.58 24.60
C ILE A 219 -8.85 6.62 25.07
N PHE A 220 -9.80 6.19 24.23
CA PHE A 220 -11.20 6.09 24.64
C PHE A 220 -11.38 5.14 25.84
N ASP A 221 -10.78 3.94 25.78
CA ASP A 221 -10.85 2.94 26.85
C ASP A 221 -10.28 3.50 28.17
N ASP A 222 -9.16 4.23 28.10
CA ASP A 222 -8.58 4.91 29.28
C ASP A 222 -9.55 5.95 29.84
N LEU A 223 -10.06 6.85 29.02
CA LEU A 223 -10.98 7.91 29.44
C LEU A 223 -12.29 7.35 29.99
N GLU A 224 -12.85 6.31 29.36
CA GLU A 224 -14.06 5.65 29.83
C GLU A 224 -13.86 5.06 31.22
N SER A 225 -12.68 4.50 31.50
CA SER A 225 -12.33 3.94 32.80
C SER A 225 -12.11 5.00 33.90
N GLU A 226 -11.61 6.18 33.53
CA GLU A 226 -11.27 7.26 34.45
C GLU A 226 -12.46 8.20 34.74
N ILE A 227 -13.40 8.37 33.81
CA ILE A 227 -14.53 9.27 33.96
C ILE A 227 -15.62 8.61 34.81
N GLU A 228 -15.72 9.03 36.06
CA GLU A 228 -16.78 8.57 36.93
C GLU A 228 -18.18 8.98 36.42
N SER A 229 -19.14 8.05 36.51
CA SER A 229 -20.53 8.28 36.09
C SER A 229 -21.18 9.47 36.81
N SER A 230 -20.72 9.79 38.01
CA SER A 230 -21.18 10.93 38.84
C SER A 230 -20.84 12.30 38.25
N ARG A 231 -19.85 12.37 37.33
CA ARG A 231 -19.43 13.63 36.68
C ARG A 231 -20.37 14.06 35.55
N TRP A 232 -21.27 13.19 35.10
CA TRP A 232 -22.20 13.56 34.03
C TRP A 232 -23.37 14.38 34.54
N ILE A 233 -23.59 15.57 33.98
CA ILE A 233 -24.66 16.48 34.37
C ILE A 233 -25.96 16.05 33.66
N GLY A 234 -26.93 15.60 34.46
CA GLY A 234 -28.21 15.10 33.96
C GLY A 234 -28.16 13.68 33.42
N PHE A 235 -29.32 13.18 32.99
CA PHE A 235 -29.41 11.86 32.31
C PHE A 235 -29.01 12.01 30.85
N ARG A 236 -28.08 11.14 30.40
CA ARG A 236 -27.64 11.07 28.99
C ARG A 236 -27.72 9.65 28.48
N ASP A 237 -27.97 9.54 27.18
CA ASP A 237 -27.90 8.25 26.50
C ASP A 237 -26.46 7.73 26.55
N PRO A 238 -26.23 6.45 26.96
CA PRO A 238 -24.90 5.83 26.89
C PRO A 238 -24.22 5.97 25.54
N VAL A 239 -24.95 5.91 24.44
CA VAL A 239 -24.43 6.11 23.09
C VAL A 239 -23.92 7.54 22.89
N GLU A 240 -24.61 8.55 23.43
CA GLU A 240 -24.15 9.95 23.38
C GLU A 240 -22.85 10.13 24.18
N ILE A 241 -22.77 9.53 25.38
CA ILE A 241 -21.56 9.55 26.22
C ILE A 241 -20.36 8.95 25.48
N GLU A 242 -20.50 7.74 24.95
CA GLU A 242 -19.46 7.07 24.15
C GLU A 242 -18.94 7.99 23.03
N GLN A 243 -19.83 8.66 22.34
CA GLN A 243 -19.49 9.56 21.24
C GLN A 243 -18.69 10.78 21.70
N LEU A 244 -19.10 11.39 22.82
CA LEU A 244 -18.41 12.54 23.37
C LEU A 244 -16.99 12.17 23.82
N ILE A 245 -16.81 11.01 24.45
CA ILE A 245 -15.50 10.51 24.86
C ILE A 245 -14.64 10.17 23.62
N LYS A 246 -15.17 9.50 22.62
CA LYS A 246 -14.44 9.21 21.35
C LYS A 246 -13.97 10.49 20.64
N ARG A 247 -14.79 11.53 20.65
CA ARG A 247 -14.38 12.84 20.11
C ARG A 247 -13.26 13.45 20.93
N ALA A 248 -13.38 13.41 22.26
CA ALA A 248 -12.35 13.89 23.17
C ALA A 248 -11.02 13.14 22.97
N ALA A 249 -11.05 11.80 22.89
CA ALA A 249 -9.88 10.97 22.65
C ALA A 249 -9.11 11.41 21.39
N ARG A 250 -9.83 11.63 20.28
CA ARG A 250 -9.21 12.09 19.03
C ARG A 250 -8.60 13.48 19.15
N GLN A 251 -9.28 14.42 19.82
CA GLN A 251 -8.77 15.78 20.03
C GLN A 251 -7.53 15.76 20.91
N LEU A 252 -7.53 14.96 21.99
CA LEU A 252 -6.38 14.77 22.87
C LEU A 252 -5.18 14.16 22.11
N LYS A 253 -5.41 13.12 21.31
CA LYS A 253 -4.35 12.55 20.47
C LYS A 253 -3.66 13.60 19.59
N HIS A 254 -4.44 14.46 18.92
CA HIS A 254 -3.89 15.52 18.08
C HIS A 254 -3.14 16.57 18.91
N ALA A 255 -3.73 17.07 19.98
CA ALA A 255 -3.10 18.10 20.81
C ALA A 255 -1.79 17.61 21.45
N LEU A 256 -1.78 16.38 21.94
CA LEU A 256 -0.62 15.79 22.64
C LEU A 256 0.53 15.40 21.70
N SER A 257 0.36 15.52 20.40
CA SER A 257 1.50 15.49 19.46
C SER A 257 2.41 16.73 19.62
N ASP A 258 1.84 17.86 20.04
CA ASP A 258 2.56 19.14 20.15
C ASP A 258 2.85 19.58 21.59
N VAL A 259 1.97 19.18 22.56
CA VAL A 259 2.08 19.60 23.97
C VAL A 259 2.19 18.39 24.91
N ASP A 260 2.71 18.60 26.13
CA ASP A 260 2.94 17.50 27.08
C ASP A 260 1.69 17.16 27.91
N GLU A 261 0.76 18.10 28.03
CA GLU A 261 -0.51 17.94 28.73
C GLU A 261 -1.59 18.76 28.04
N HIS A 262 -2.80 18.23 27.96
CA HIS A 262 -3.93 18.94 27.37
C HIS A 262 -5.21 18.67 28.12
N GLU A 263 -5.97 19.76 28.41
CA GLU A 263 -7.28 19.69 29.01
C GLU A 263 -8.37 19.94 27.96
N ILE A 264 -9.41 19.12 28.00
CA ILE A 264 -10.55 19.25 27.10
C ILE A 264 -11.87 19.31 27.87
N ASN A 265 -12.74 20.24 27.47
CA ASN A 265 -14.09 20.29 27.99
C ASN A 265 -15.01 19.37 27.19
N VAL A 266 -15.50 18.32 27.83
CA VAL A 266 -16.47 17.39 27.23
C VAL A 266 -17.87 17.90 27.50
N PRO A 267 -18.72 18.14 26.51
CA PRO A 267 -20.06 18.67 26.70
C PRO A 267 -20.89 17.81 27.69
N GLY A 268 -21.37 18.43 28.77
CA GLY A 268 -22.18 17.75 29.77
C GLY A 268 -21.41 16.97 30.84
N LEU A 269 -20.10 17.06 30.85
CA LEU A 269 -19.24 16.57 31.92
C LEU A 269 -18.95 17.72 32.91
N ASP A 270 -18.94 17.42 34.18
CA ASP A 270 -18.54 18.37 35.24
C ASP A 270 -17.01 18.47 35.29
N GLY A 271 -16.50 19.64 34.90
CA GLY A 271 -15.09 19.94 34.78
C GLY A 271 -14.40 19.33 33.56
N PRO A 272 -13.17 19.78 33.26
CA PRO A 272 -12.38 19.29 32.15
C PRO A 272 -11.86 17.87 32.39
N VAL A 273 -11.46 17.23 31.31
CA VAL A 273 -10.66 16.00 31.29
C VAL A 273 -9.25 16.39 30.94
N SER A 274 -8.27 16.05 31.76
CA SER A 274 -6.84 16.22 31.49
C SER A 274 -6.26 14.89 31.04
N TYR A 275 -5.38 14.93 30.02
CA TYR A 275 -4.65 13.78 29.56
C TYR A 275 -3.22 14.21 29.21
N THR A 276 -2.25 13.40 29.57
CA THR A 276 -0.84 13.72 29.38
C THR A 276 -0.25 12.95 28.18
N ARG A 277 0.85 13.48 27.60
CA ARG A 277 1.62 12.76 26.58
C ARG A 277 2.11 11.40 27.09
N GLN A 278 2.51 11.31 28.36
CA GLN A 278 2.94 10.05 28.94
C GLN A 278 1.81 9.00 28.90
N GLN A 279 0.57 9.36 29.26
CA GLN A 279 -0.57 8.45 29.18
C GLN A 279 -0.83 8.02 27.72
N LEU A 280 -0.79 8.98 26.77
CA LEU A 280 -0.90 8.68 25.34
C LEU A 280 0.18 7.70 24.87
N GLU A 281 1.42 7.90 25.27
CA GLU A 281 2.55 7.04 24.91
C GLU A 281 2.42 5.64 25.53
N GLU A 282 1.93 5.54 26.77
CA GLU A 282 1.65 4.26 27.43
C GLU A 282 0.55 3.49 26.67
N ALA A 283 -0.55 4.16 26.30
CA ALA A 283 -1.64 3.59 25.50
C ALA A 283 -1.15 3.17 24.09
N PHE A 284 -0.23 3.92 23.50
CA PHE A 284 0.30 3.69 22.16
C PHE A 284 1.37 2.59 22.09
N ARG A 285 2.11 2.35 23.18
CA ARG A 285 3.29 1.45 23.23
C ARG A 285 3.03 0.07 22.62
N PRO A 286 1.96 -0.66 22.96
CA PRO A 286 1.73 -2.00 22.39
C PRO A 286 1.56 -1.99 20.87
N GLN A 287 0.87 -0.97 20.34
CA GLN A 287 0.65 -0.80 18.90
C GLN A 287 1.95 -0.43 18.19
N LEU A 288 2.76 0.47 18.76
CA LEU A 288 4.04 0.88 18.20
C LEU A 288 5.05 -0.28 18.19
N ASP A 289 5.08 -1.12 19.23
CA ASP A 289 5.91 -2.32 19.25
C ASP A 289 5.54 -3.33 18.14
N ALA A 290 4.25 -3.48 17.85
CA ALA A 290 3.79 -4.28 16.72
C ALA A 290 4.22 -3.65 15.38
N ALA A 291 4.09 -2.33 15.26
CA ALA A 291 4.53 -1.56 14.10
C ALA A 291 6.04 -1.73 13.84
N MET A 292 6.86 -1.66 14.87
CA MET A 292 8.32 -1.86 14.75
C MET A 292 8.69 -3.27 14.31
N LYS A 293 8.04 -4.31 14.84
CA LYS A 293 8.22 -5.68 14.36
C LYS A 293 7.85 -5.80 12.88
N PHE A 294 6.80 -5.12 12.46
CA PHE A 294 6.38 -5.09 11.06
C PHE A 294 7.42 -4.37 10.18
N VAL A 295 7.97 -3.23 10.60
CA VAL A 295 9.07 -2.52 9.93
C VAL A 295 10.23 -3.46 9.67
N PHE A 296 10.74 -4.12 10.71
CA PHE A 296 11.86 -5.06 10.55
C PHE A 296 11.52 -6.27 9.66
N SER A 297 10.26 -6.69 9.60
CA SER A 297 9.85 -7.71 8.64
C SER A 297 9.97 -7.22 7.19
N GLN A 298 9.64 -5.93 6.92
CA GLN A 298 9.79 -5.34 5.58
C GLN A 298 11.27 -5.13 5.21
N ILE A 299 12.09 -4.65 6.12
CA ILE A 299 13.55 -4.55 5.91
C ILE A 299 14.12 -5.95 5.59
N ARG A 300 13.75 -6.97 6.33
CA ARG A 300 14.17 -8.36 6.09
C ARG A 300 13.73 -8.88 4.72
N SER A 301 12.52 -8.55 4.29
CA SER A 301 12.00 -8.90 2.97
C SER A 301 12.77 -8.21 1.85
N SER A 302 13.17 -6.95 2.06
CA SER A 302 13.99 -6.21 1.10
C SER A 302 15.37 -6.85 0.91
N VAL A 303 16.00 -7.28 2.00
CA VAL A 303 17.28 -8.02 1.97
C VAL A 303 17.12 -9.35 1.24
N ALA A 304 16.04 -10.09 1.50
CA ALA A 304 15.76 -11.36 0.85
C ALA A 304 15.58 -11.23 -0.67
N ARG A 305 15.04 -10.10 -1.14
CA ARG A 305 14.86 -9.85 -2.58
C ARG A 305 16.18 -9.63 -3.31
N GLN A 306 17.08 -8.86 -2.75
CA GLN A 306 18.35 -8.50 -3.40
C GLN A 306 19.42 -9.58 -3.26
N GLN A 307 19.56 -10.14 -2.09
CA GLN A 307 20.55 -11.18 -1.87
C GLN A 307 20.02 -12.49 -2.43
N LYS A 308 20.65 -13.05 -3.43
CA LYS A 308 20.40 -14.40 -4.02
C LYS A 308 20.52 -15.51 -2.98
N ALA A 309 19.70 -15.55 -2.00
CA ALA A 309 19.94 -15.55 -0.60
C ALA A 309 19.86 -16.94 0.03
N ASN A 310 20.65 -17.10 1.00
CA ASN A 310 20.43 -18.05 2.06
C ASN A 310 19.31 -17.49 2.99
N TYR A 311 18.03 -17.73 2.65
CA TYR A 311 16.88 -17.27 3.44
C TYR A 311 16.96 -17.70 4.91
N SER A 312 17.64 -18.81 5.23
CA SER A 312 17.84 -19.25 6.61
C SER A 312 18.76 -18.30 7.39
N LEU A 313 19.73 -17.70 6.73
CA LEU A 313 20.62 -16.70 7.34
C LEU A 313 19.85 -15.39 7.56
N ILE A 314 19.14 -14.91 6.54
CA ILE A 314 18.36 -13.68 6.64
C ILE A 314 17.32 -13.76 7.76
N ARG A 315 16.68 -14.92 7.93
CA ARG A 315 15.74 -15.14 9.02
C ARG A 315 16.37 -14.95 10.41
N LYS A 316 17.64 -15.30 10.55
CA LYS A 316 18.38 -15.22 11.82
C LYS A 316 19.08 -13.88 12.01
N THR A 317 19.08 -13.00 11.01
CA THR A 317 19.72 -11.68 11.09
C THR A 317 19.05 -10.86 12.17
N SER A 318 19.83 -10.31 13.10
CA SER A 318 19.33 -9.46 14.18
C SER A 318 18.76 -8.15 13.66
N GLU A 319 17.85 -7.52 14.43
CA GLU A 319 17.30 -6.21 14.09
C GLU A 319 18.41 -5.16 13.94
N LYS A 320 19.40 -5.16 14.80
CA LYS A 320 20.57 -4.27 14.71
C LYS A 320 21.26 -4.34 13.34
N ARG A 321 21.51 -5.57 12.84
CA ARG A 321 22.14 -5.75 11.53
C ARG A 321 21.19 -5.42 10.37
N LEU A 322 19.90 -5.58 10.56
CA LEU A 322 18.89 -5.15 9.57
C LEU A 322 18.80 -3.63 9.52
N ALA A 323 18.96 -2.96 10.66
CA ALA A 323 19.01 -1.50 10.71
C ALA A 323 20.17 -0.92 9.87
N ASP A 324 21.32 -1.61 9.84
CA ASP A 324 22.48 -1.20 9.03
C ASP A 324 22.20 -1.22 7.51
N GLU A 325 21.17 -1.94 7.08
CA GLU A 325 20.75 -2.01 5.67
C GLU A 325 19.93 -0.79 5.22
N VAL A 326 19.47 0.06 6.15
CA VAL A 326 18.68 1.26 5.88
C VAL A 326 19.58 2.48 5.93
N ALA A 327 19.65 3.25 4.86
CA ALA A 327 20.43 4.49 4.78
C ALA A 327 19.60 5.73 5.16
N HIS A 328 18.33 5.75 4.81
CA HIS A 328 17.42 6.89 5.02
C HIS A 328 16.08 6.41 5.57
N VAL A 329 15.41 7.25 6.34
CA VAL A 329 14.05 7.01 6.82
C VAL A 329 13.19 8.22 6.49
N LEU A 330 12.11 7.98 5.75
CA LEU A 330 11.10 8.99 5.41
C LEU A 330 9.86 8.75 6.27
N LEU A 331 9.52 9.73 7.11
CA LEU A 331 8.30 9.70 7.92
C LEU A 331 7.15 10.40 7.20
N VAL A 332 6.02 9.72 7.11
CA VAL A 332 4.82 10.17 6.41
C VAL A 332 3.59 9.88 7.27
N GLY A 333 2.50 10.59 7.02
CA GLY A 333 1.25 10.41 7.74
C GLY A 333 1.18 11.12 9.10
N GLY A 334 -0.04 11.44 9.53
CA GLY A 334 -0.26 12.28 10.72
C GLY A 334 0.19 11.66 12.04
N MET A 335 0.16 10.32 12.17
CA MET A 335 0.65 9.62 13.37
C MET A 335 2.17 9.74 13.56
N SER A 336 2.91 10.03 12.49
CA SER A 336 4.36 10.28 12.54
C SER A 336 4.73 11.56 13.30
N ARG A 337 3.77 12.43 13.60
CA ARG A 337 3.95 13.62 14.44
C ARG A 337 4.05 13.29 15.93
N ILE A 338 3.60 12.12 16.38
CA ILE A 338 3.71 11.70 17.77
C ILE A 338 5.19 11.48 18.10
N PRO A 339 5.78 12.20 19.08
CA PRO A 339 7.21 12.17 19.35
C PRO A 339 7.78 10.78 19.58
N LEU A 340 7.03 9.90 20.26
CA LEU A 340 7.42 8.52 20.52
C LEU A 340 7.73 7.72 19.23
N VAL A 341 7.08 8.02 18.10
CA VAL A 341 7.35 7.36 16.81
C VAL A 341 8.78 7.66 16.35
N ASN A 342 9.16 8.94 16.41
CA ASN A 342 10.51 9.37 16.04
C ASN A 342 11.56 8.77 16.97
N GLU A 343 11.32 8.80 18.27
CA GLU A 343 12.22 8.26 19.29
C GLU A 343 12.47 6.76 19.09
N GLU A 344 11.42 5.97 18.92
CA GLU A 344 11.53 4.52 18.72
C GLU A 344 12.22 4.15 17.41
N LEU A 345 11.90 4.84 16.30
CA LEU A 345 12.58 4.62 15.03
C LEU A 345 14.06 4.98 15.11
N THR A 346 14.39 6.15 15.69
CA THR A 346 15.77 6.60 15.89
C THR A 346 16.55 5.60 16.73
N ALA A 347 15.99 5.17 17.86
CA ALA A 347 16.65 4.24 18.76
C ALA A 347 16.90 2.86 18.12
N ARG A 348 15.89 2.30 17.42
CA ARG A 348 15.98 0.95 16.85
C ARG A 348 16.78 0.89 15.54
N LEU A 349 16.72 1.95 14.73
CA LEU A 349 17.48 2.02 13.48
C LEU A 349 18.88 2.64 13.68
N ASN A 350 19.16 3.20 14.86
CA ASN A 350 20.44 3.85 15.22
C ASN A 350 20.89 4.88 14.16
N ARG A 351 19.97 5.71 13.69
CA ARG A 351 20.19 6.73 12.67
C ARG A 351 19.42 8.00 12.99
N GLU A 352 19.99 9.13 12.59
CA GLU A 352 19.22 10.36 12.50
C GLU A 352 18.19 10.19 11.39
N LEU A 353 16.94 10.46 11.73
CA LEU A 353 15.85 10.38 10.77
C LEU A 353 15.89 11.65 9.93
N SER A 354 15.95 11.49 8.63
CA SER A 354 15.55 12.57 7.74
C SER A 354 14.05 12.70 7.87
N LEU A 355 13.59 13.63 8.69
CA LEU A 355 12.24 14.17 8.61
C LEU A 355 12.16 15.01 7.32
N ASP A 356 12.50 14.42 6.19
CA ASP A 356 12.23 14.98 4.88
C ASP A 356 10.73 14.86 4.62
N SER A 357 9.96 15.46 5.52
CA SER A 357 8.59 15.75 5.26
C SER A 357 8.54 16.91 4.27
N HIS A 358 7.78 16.75 3.22
CA HIS A 358 7.44 17.80 2.27
C HIS A 358 7.09 19.10 3.02
N ASP A 359 7.96 20.07 3.04
CA ASP A 359 7.83 21.37 3.74
C ASP A 359 7.33 21.29 5.21
N GLY A 360 7.62 20.19 5.94
CA GLY A 360 7.13 19.98 7.30
C GLY A 360 5.70 19.41 7.40
N GLU A 361 5.09 19.01 6.30
CA GLU A 361 3.74 18.46 6.24
C GLU A 361 3.75 17.01 5.72
N PRO A 362 3.98 16.01 6.59
CA PRO A 362 4.11 14.60 6.19
C PRO A 362 2.84 14.02 5.53
N GLU A 363 1.71 14.67 5.73
CA GLU A 363 0.42 14.29 5.13
C GLU A 363 0.37 14.53 3.61
N ASN A 364 1.18 15.46 3.08
CA ASN A 364 1.15 15.85 1.67
C ASN A 364 1.97 14.92 0.77
N ALA A 365 2.92 14.18 1.31
CA ALA A 365 3.89 13.40 0.56
C ALA A 365 3.24 12.43 -0.46
N VAL A 366 2.21 11.72 -0.05
CA VAL A 366 1.52 10.75 -0.92
C VAL A 366 0.89 11.43 -2.14
N VAL A 367 0.10 12.48 -1.91
CA VAL A 367 -0.64 13.14 -3.01
C VAL A 367 0.30 13.90 -3.94
N SER A 368 1.38 14.47 -3.42
CA SER A 368 2.44 15.12 -4.22
C SER A 368 3.16 14.11 -5.11
N GLY A 369 3.47 12.92 -4.59
CA GLY A 369 4.11 11.86 -5.36
C GLY A 369 3.25 11.35 -6.51
N LEU A 370 1.92 11.27 -6.32
CA LEU A 370 0.99 10.88 -7.36
C LEU A 370 0.96 11.85 -8.55
N THR A 371 1.42 13.09 -8.38
CA THR A 371 1.55 14.08 -9.47
C THR A 371 2.88 14.01 -10.21
N SER A 372 3.89 13.27 -9.70
CA SER A 372 5.26 13.22 -10.24
C SER A 372 5.39 12.17 -11.34
N ARG A 373 4.73 12.42 -12.49
CA ARG A 373 4.58 11.45 -13.61
C ARG A 373 5.91 10.88 -14.12
N ASP A 374 6.93 11.71 -14.26
CA ASP A 374 8.22 11.28 -14.85
C ASP A 374 8.94 10.30 -13.91
N VAL A 375 8.88 10.54 -12.61
CA VAL A 375 9.45 9.64 -11.59
C VAL A 375 8.64 8.34 -11.49
N LEU A 376 7.30 8.44 -11.57
CA LEU A 376 6.41 7.27 -11.59
C LEU A 376 6.67 6.35 -12.79
N ALA A 377 7.03 6.89 -13.94
CA ALA A 377 7.36 6.11 -15.14
C ALA A 377 8.60 5.23 -14.97
N GLY A 378 9.54 5.62 -14.08
CA GLY A 378 10.72 4.84 -13.73
C GLY A 378 10.55 3.85 -12.59
N LEU A 379 9.32 3.63 -12.12
CA LEU A 379 9.03 2.81 -10.94
C LEU A 379 9.07 1.31 -11.25
N ASN A 380 9.82 0.56 -10.44
CA ASN A 380 9.80 -0.90 -10.39
C ASN A 380 9.25 -1.36 -9.04
N ILE A 381 8.12 -2.05 -9.03
CA ILE A 381 7.47 -2.48 -7.80
C ILE A 381 7.91 -3.88 -7.37
N HIS A 382 7.67 -4.21 -6.10
CA HIS A 382 8.21 -5.43 -5.46
C HIS A 382 7.40 -6.69 -5.77
N ARG A 383 6.17 -6.57 -6.26
CA ARG A 383 5.29 -7.70 -6.61
C ARG A 383 4.66 -7.49 -7.99
N PRO A 384 4.37 -8.57 -8.74
CA PRO A 384 3.85 -8.42 -10.10
C PRO A 384 2.51 -7.67 -10.13
N PRO A 385 2.40 -6.55 -10.88
CA PRO A 385 1.12 -5.89 -11.16
C PRO A 385 0.38 -6.58 -12.31
N PHE A 386 0.86 -7.74 -12.74
CA PHE A 386 0.39 -8.48 -13.90
C PHE A 386 -0.36 -9.74 -13.50
N LYS A 387 -1.37 -10.08 -14.29
CA LYS A 387 -2.10 -11.34 -14.23
C LYS A 387 -1.42 -12.37 -15.11
N PHE A 388 -1.12 -13.56 -14.57
CA PHE A 388 -0.62 -14.68 -15.36
C PHE A 388 -1.73 -15.71 -15.55
N VAL A 389 -1.96 -16.13 -16.81
CA VAL A 389 -3.04 -17.03 -17.20
C VAL A 389 -2.47 -18.19 -18.00
N ALA A 390 -2.72 -19.42 -17.55
CA ALA A 390 -2.42 -20.61 -18.33
C ALA A 390 -3.46 -20.77 -19.45
N GLN A 391 -2.98 -20.98 -20.68
CA GLN A 391 -3.77 -21.40 -21.83
C GLN A 391 -3.43 -22.86 -22.12
N TYR A 392 -4.39 -23.75 -22.04
CA TYR A 392 -4.17 -25.16 -22.32
C TYR A 392 -4.48 -25.46 -23.78
N LEU A 393 -3.53 -26.08 -24.48
CA LEU A 393 -3.59 -26.35 -25.91
C LEU A 393 -3.59 -27.86 -26.19
N THR A 394 -4.36 -28.28 -27.20
CA THR A 394 -4.29 -29.62 -27.77
C THR A 394 -2.97 -29.80 -28.57
N ARG A 395 -2.72 -30.99 -29.11
CA ARG A 395 -1.57 -31.24 -29.97
C ARG A 395 -1.64 -30.45 -31.28
N GLU A 396 -2.85 -30.14 -31.77
CA GLU A 396 -3.11 -29.32 -32.94
C GLU A 396 -3.06 -27.81 -32.67
N GLY A 397 -2.82 -27.40 -31.40
CA GLY A 397 -2.72 -26.01 -31.00
C GLY A 397 -4.06 -25.34 -30.65
N ASN A 398 -5.17 -26.10 -30.59
CA ASN A 398 -6.47 -25.53 -30.22
C ASN A 398 -6.55 -25.31 -28.72
N LYS A 399 -7.05 -24.14 -28.31
CA LYS A 399 -7.30 -23.83 -26.89
C LYS A 399 -8.49 -24.66 -26.38
N ILE A 400 -8.29 -25.36 -25.26
CA ILE A 400 -9.30 -26.19 -24.59
C ILE A 400 -9.60 -25.77 -23.15
N GLY A 401 -8.90 -24.79 -22.62
CA GLY A 401 -9.14 -24.27 -21.29
C GLY A 401 -8.18 -23.18 -20.89
N GLU A 402 -8.50 -22.48 -19.82
CA GLU A 402 -7.60 -21.53 -19.18
C GLU A 402 -7.70 -21.62 -17.65
N GLN A 403 -6.65 -21.20 -16.96
CA GLN A 403 -6.57 -21.12 -15.51
C GLN A 403 -5.80 -19.88 -15.13
N VAL A 404 -6.33 -19.13 -14.17
CA VAL A 404 -5.57 -18.04 -13.56
C VAL A 404 -4.48 -18.63 -12.65
N LEU A 405 -3.25 -18.30 -12.97
CA LEU A 405 -2.06 -18.75 -12.24
C LEU A 405 -1.67 -17.77 -11.12
N TYR A 406 -1.83 -16.48 -11.38
CA TYR A 406 -1.49 -15.43 -10.43
C TYR A 406 -2.35 -14.20 -10.70
N GLU A 407 -2.99 -13.69 -9.65
CA GLU A 407 -3.70 -12.40 -9.70
C GLU A 407 -2.75 -11.25 -9.35
N PRO A 408 -2.87 -10.10 -10.04
CA PRO A 408 -2.01 -8.94 -9.78
C PRO A 408 -1.98 -8.55 -8.31
N TYR A 409 -0.83 -8.09 -7.87
CA TYR A 409 -0.60 -7.63 -6.49
C TYR A 409 -0.82 -8.69 -5.39
N THR A 410 -1.00 -9.97 -5.74
CA THR A 410 -1.04 -11.04 -4.73
C THR A 410 0.32 -11.13 -4.02
N PRO A 411 0.35 -11.19 -2.69
CA PRO A 411 1.60 -11.38 -1.96
C PRO A 411 2.28 -12.67 -2.37
N LEU A 412 3.59 -12.63 -2.65
CA LEU A 412 4.36 -13.82 -3.00
C LEU A 412 4.60 -14.73 -1.78
N TYR A 413 4.40 -14.18 -0.58
CA TYR A 413 4.51 -14.88 0.70
C TYR A 413 3.68 -14.14 1.75
N SER A 414 3.27 -14.83 2.80
CA SER A 414 2.66 -14.18 3.96
C SER A 414 3.76 -13.55 4.85
N PRO A 415 3.65 -12.28 5.26
CA PRO A 415 4.59 -11.66 6.18
C PRO A 415 4.78 -12.45 7.48
N ALA A 416 3.72 -13.03 8.01
CA ALA A 416 3.75 -13.88 9.20
C ALA A 416 4.45 -15.23 8.95
N GLU A 417 4.37 -15.76 7.73
CA GLU A 417 4.97 -17.04 7.35
C GLU A 417 6.43 -16.92 6.90
N THR A 418 6.83 -15.73 6.43
CA THR A 418 8.15 -15.45 5.83
C THR A 418 9.30 -15.91 6.71
N LEU A 419 9.11 -15.86 8.02
CA LEU A 419 10.15 -16.11 8.99
C LEU A 419 10.12 -17.53 9.55
N ASN A 420 9.05 -18.28 9.36
CA ASN A 420 8.83 -19.57 10.00
C ASN A 420 9.01 -20.78 9.07
N ARG A 421 8.94 -20.60 7.74
CA ARG A 421 9.13 -21.70 6.78
C ARG A 421 10.54 -21.71 6.19
N ILE A 422 11.16 -22.89 6.27
CA ILE A 422 12.40 -23.21 5.56
C ILE A 422 11.98 -23.59 4.14
N GLY A 423 12.14 -22.70 3.19
CA GLY A 423 11.82 -22.96 1.79
C GLY A 423 12.03 -21.71 0.96
N ASP A 424 12.07 -21.88 -0.33
CA ASP A 424 12.10 -20.75 -1.27
C ASP A 424 10.85 -19.91 -1.06
N LEU A 425 11.04 -18.62 -0.77
CA LEU A 425 9.94 -17.66 -0.74
C LEU A 425 9.39 -17.51 -2.15
N ASN A 426 8.33 -18.22 -2.44
CA ASN A 426 7.71 -18.20 -3.75
C ASN A 426 6.21 -18.44 -3.66
N TYR A 427 5.49 -17.82 -4.58
CA TYR A 427 4.12 -18.15 -4.88
C TYR A 427 4.10 -19.40 -5.78
N CYS A 428 3.32 -20.41 -5.45
CA CYS A 428 3.24 -21.66 -6.19
C CYS A 428 1.77 -22.01 -6.49
N ARG A 429 1.45 -22.18 -7.79
CA ARG A 429 0.15 -22.62 -8.27
C ARG A 429 0.28 -23.92 -9.06
N PRO A 430 -0.33 -25.04 -8.63
CA PRO A 430 -0.44 -26.24 -9.45
C PRO A 430 -1.25 -25.98 -10.72
N LEU A 431 -0.89 -26.64 -11.81
CA LEU A 431 -1.65 -26.57 -13.05
C LEU A 431 -2.85 -27.55 -13.00
N GLU A 432 -4.04 -27.04 -13.24
CA GLU A 432 -5.30 -27.79 -13.30
C GLU A 432 -5.52 -28.23 -14.74
N VAL A 433 -4.73 -29.22 -15.18
CA VAL A 433 -4.61 -29.58 -16.59
C VAL A 433 -5.86 -30.32 -17.07
N PRO A 434 -6.66 -29.79 -18.04
CA PRO A 434 -7.83 -30.47 -18.60
C PRO A 434 -7.44 -31.70 -19.43
N ASP A 435 -8.40 -32.60 -19.62
CA ASP A 435 -8.19 -33.77 -20.49
C ASP A 435 -7.98 -33.33 -21.93
N GLY A 436 -7.05 -34.01 -22.59
CA GLY A 436 -6.66 -33.65 -23.96
C GLY A 436 -5.60 -32.56 -24.09
N ALA A 437 -5.24 -31.88 -22.98
CA ALA A 437 -4.17 -30.89 -23.02
C ALA A 437 -2.79 -31.53 -23.23
N HIS A 438 -2.08 -31.02 -24.21
CA HIS A 438 -0.73 -31.45 -24.59
C HIS A 438 0.35 -30.44 -24.20
N GLU A 439 0.05 -29.16 -24.31
CA GLU A 439 0.93 -28.03 -23.99
C GLU A 439 0.18 -27.01 -23.12
N VAL A 440 0.91 -26.30 -22.28
CA VAL A 440 0.44 -25.08 -21.60
C VAL A 440 1.32 -23.92 -22.02
N GLN A 441 0.67 -22.82 -22.36
CA GLN A 441 1.28 -21.52 -22.63
C GLN A 441 0.81 -20.56 -21.54
N VAL A 442 1.70 -19.68 -21.07
CA VAL A 442 1.38 -18.64 -20.06
C VAL A 442 1.29 -17.30 -20.73
N ASP A 443 0.11 -16.70 -20.70
CA ASP A 443 -0.15 -15.33 -21.08
C ASP A 443 0.03 -14.40 -19.89
N CYS A 444 0.55 -13.21 -20.17
CA CYS A 444 0.66 -12.12 -19.19
C CYS A 444 -0.28 -10.98 -19.59
N ARG A 445 -1.00 -10.41 -18.61
CA ARG A 445 -1.95 -9.30 -18.83
C ARG A 445 -1.79 -8.27 -17.71
N THR A 446 -2.07 -7.00 -18.02
CA THR A 446 -2.17 -5.94 -16.98
C THR A 446 -3.39 -6.16 -16.11
N LEU A 447 -3.54 -5.38 -15.04
CA LEU A 447 -4.72 -5.41 -14.17
C LEU A 447 -6.00 -5.03 -14.94
N SER A 448 -5.91 -4.10 -15.90
CA SER A 448 -7.00 -3.73 -16.82
C SER A 448 -7.29 -4.77 -17.91
N GLY A 449 -6.51 -5.87 -17.97
CA GLY A 449 -6.69 -6.97 -18.91
C GLY A 449 -5.97 -6.83 -20.25
N ARG A 450 -5.16 -5.77 -20.47
CA ARG A 450 -4.38 -5.59 -21.70
C ARG A 450 -3.26 -6.64 -21.77
N PRO A 451 -2.95 -7.17 -22.98
CA PRO A 451 -1.86 -8.14 -23.15
C PRO A 451 -0.49 -7.51 -22.86
N VAL A 452 0.39 -8.29 -22.24
CA VAL A 452 1.78 -7.93 -21.94
C VAL A 452 2.69 -8.89 -22.70
N VAL A 453 3.59 -8.34 -23.50
CA VAL A 453 4.55 -9.13 -24.28
C VAL A 453 5.79 -9.41 -23.44
N LEU A 454 6.15 -10.69 -23.30
CA LEU A 454 7.44 -11.07 -22.72
C LEU A 454 8.52 -10.91 -23.80
N THR A 455 9.59 -10.17 -23.47
CA THR A 455 10.70 -9.96 -24.40
C THR A 455 12.03 -10.38 -23.78
N GLN A 456 12.86 -11.08 -24.57
CA GLN A 456 14.21 -11.44 -24.20
C GLN A 456 15.18 -10.95 -25.28
N ASN A 457 16.12 -10.10 -24.88
CA ASN A 457 17.06 -9.46 -25.82
C ASN A 457 16.37 -8.79 -27.03
N GLY A 458 15.23 -8.10 -26.76
CA GLY A 458 14.45 -7.42 -27.80
C GLY A 458 13.60 -8.34 -28.70
N THR A 459 13.56 -9.63 -28.41
CA THR A 459 12.73 -10.59 -29.17
C THR A 459 11.57 -11.08 -28.28
N SER A 460 10.37 -11.08 -28.87
CA SER A 460 9.19 -11.64 -28.21
C SER A 460 9.37 -13.13 -27.90
N MET A 461 8.99 -13.54 -26.71
CA MET A 461 9.06 -14.94 -26.31
C MET A 461 7.74 -15.40 -25.65
N THR A 462 7.51 -16.69 -25.73
CA THR A 462 6.37 -17.35 -25.10
C THR A 462 6.86 -18.32 -24.03
N LEU A 463 6.27 -18.23 -22.85
CA LEU A 463 6.54 -19.15 -21.74
C LEU A 463 5.63 -20.37 -21.89
N LYS A 464 6.17 -21.50 -22.38
CA LYS A 464 5.39 -22.71 -22.64
C LYS A 464 6.17 -24.00 -22.35
N VAL A 465 5.43 -25.04 -21.95
CA VAL A 465 5.96 -26.40 -21.70
C VAL A 465 4.97 -27.47 -22.13
N GLU A 466 5.50 -28.65 -22.52
CA GLU A 466 4.68 -29.84 -22.72
C GLU A 466 4.15 -30.40 -21.41
N LEU A 467 2.93 -30.92 -21.44
CA LEU A 467 2.26 -31.51 -20.29
C LEU A 467 2.35 -33.05 -20.30
N PRO A 468 2.40 -33.71 -19.12
CA PRO A 468 2.30 -35.16 -19.05
C PRO A 468 0.91 -35.65 -19.44
N HIS A 469 0.80 -36.85 -20.02
CA HIS A 469 -0.48 -37.47 -20.34
C HIS A 469 -1.36 -37.66 -19.08
N THR A 470 -2.66 -37.50 -19.22
CA THR A 470 -3.65 -37.46 -18.11
C THR A 470 -3.53 -38.65 -17.15
N HIS A 471 -3.37 -39.86 -17.67
CA HIS A 471 -3.29 -41.08 -16.83
C HIS A 471 -2.04 -41.19 -15.96
N ARG A 472 -0.98 -40.44 -16.23
CA ARG A 472 0.27 -40.43 -15.44
C ARG A 472 0.30 -39.35 -14.38
N ARG A 473 -0.55 -38.34 -14.44
CA ARG A 473 -0.51 -37.14 -13.53
C ARG A 473 -0.80 -37.48 -12.08
N LEU A 474 -1.78 -38.36 -11.84
CA LEU A 474 -2.17 -38.75 -10.48
C LEU A 474 -1.11 -39.58 -9.75
N LYS A 475 -0.12 -40.12 -10.46
CA LYS A 475 0.97 -40.95 -9.91
C LYS A 475 2.26 -40.18 -9.70
N LEU A 476 2.34 -38.91 -10.09
CA LEU A 476 3.56 -38.11 -9.92
C LEU A 476 3.70 -37.62 -8.48
N PRO A 477 4.92 -37.71 -7.90
CA PRO A 477 5.24 -37.01 -6.66
C PRO A 477 4.90 -35.52 -6.76
N TRP A 478 4.55 -34.90 -5.64
CA TRP A 478 4.18 -33.46 -5.63
C TRP A 478 5.25 -32.56 -6.26
N SER A 479 6.53 -32.89 -6.08
CA SER A 479 7.67 -32.18 -6.65
C SER A 479 7.70 -32.17 -8.17
N GLU A 480 7.14 -33.21 -8.81
CA GLU A 480 7.14 -33.42 -10.27
C GLU A 480 5.83 -33.01 -10.96
N ARG A 481 4.84 -32.58 -10.20
CA ARG A 481 3.57 -32.11 -10.77
C ARG A 481 3.77 -30.82 -11.53
N PRO A 482 3.10 -30.66 -12.68
CA PRO A 482 3.13 -29.40 -13.43
C PRO A 482 2.68 -28.22 -12.54
N LYS A 483 3.46 -27.15 -12.51
CA LYS A 483 3.22 -26.00 -11.66
C LYS A 483 3.85 -24.72 -12.20
N PHE A 484 3.28 -23.60 -11.76
CA PHE A 484 3.78 -22.26 -11.97
C PHE A 484 4.29 -21.69 -10.66
N GLN A 485 5.46 -21.06 -10.65
CA GLN A 485 6.05 -20.46 -9.45
C GLN A 485 6.62 -19.09 -9.77
N LEU A 486 6.37 -18.14 -8.86
CA LEU A 486 6.96 -16.79 -8.85
C LEU A 486 7.82 -16.65 -7.60
N TYR A 487 9.03 -16.16 -7.76
CA TYR A 487 10.01 -15.98 -6.68
C TYR A 487 10.23 -14.50 -6.39
N LEU A 488 10.63 -14.18 -5.17
CA LEU A 488 10.94 -12.80 -4.75
C LEU A 488 12.00 -12.12 -5.62
N ASP A 489 12.97 -12.88 -6.10
CA ASP A 489 14.04 -12.37 -6.95
C ASP A 489 13.65 -12.16 -8.43
N GLY A 490 12.35 -12.24 -8.73
CA GLY A 490 11.79 -12.05 -10.05
C GLY A 490 11.83 -13.28 -10.95
N ARG A 491 12.27 -14.45 -10.47
CA ARG A 491 12.22 -15.68 -11.26
C ARG A 491 10.79 -16.16 -11.46
N ILE A 492 10.50 -16.59 -12.68
CA ILE A 492 9.28 -17.28 -13.09
C ILE A 492 9.67 -18.68 -13.54
N LEU A 493 9.11 -19.70 -12.87
CA LEU A 493 9.36 -21.09 -13.19
C LEU A 493 8.06 -21.78 -13.60
N LEU A 494 8.02 -22.28 -14.84
CA LEU A 494 6.96 -23.12 -15.36
C LEU A 494 7.49 -24.55 -15.53
N THR A 495 6.91 -25.51 -14.84
CA THR A 495 7.30 -26.90 -14.85
C THR A 495 6.29 -27.73 -15.63
N GLY A 496 6.74 -28.53 -16.59
CA GLY A 496 5.97 -29.47 -17.38
C GLY A 496 6.42 -30.93 -17.20
N LYS A 497 6.28 -31.76 -18.24
CA LYS A 497 6.53 -33.21 -18.21
C LYS A 497 7.99 -33.60 -17.89
N LYS A 498 8.94 -32.99 -18.58
CA LYS A 498 10.40 -33.16 -18.42
C LYS A 498 11.13 -31.87 -18.72
N GLN A 499 10.39 -30.80 -18.88
CA GLN A 499 10.87 -29.49 -19.27
C GLN A 499 10.55 -28.50 -18.18
N GLN A 500 11.47 -27.57 -17.99
CA GLN A 500 11.27 -26.39 -17.16
C GLN A 500 11.62 -25.17 -17.99
N ARG A 501 10.78 -24.16 -17.92
CA ARG A 501 11.08 -22.82 -18.41
C ARG A 501 11.31 -21.93 -17.21
N ASN A 502 12.50 -21.39 -17.15
CA ASN A 502 12.93 -20.52 -16.07
C ASN A 502 13.42 -19.21 -16.70
N VAL A 503 12.78 -18.12 -16.33
CA VAL A 503 13.16 -16.77 -16.73
C VAL A 503 13.19 -15.87 -15.52
N ARG A 504 13.86 -14.74 -15.60
CA ARG A 504 13.94 -13.76 -14.52
C ARG A 504 13.53 -12.38 -15.02
N VAL A 505 12.66 -11.72 -14.26
CA VAL A 505 12.32 -10.31 -14.40
C VAL A 505 13.12 -9.52 -13.37
N ARG A 506 13.82 -8.47 -13.79
CA ARG A 506 14.60 -7.63 -12.84
C ARG A 506 13.71 -6.81 -11.95
N GLY A 507 12.61 -6.31 -12.47
CA GLY A 507 11.64 -5.49 -11.77
C GLY A 507 10.28 -5.56 -12.44
N TRP A 508 9.26 -5.13 -11.74
CA TRP A 508 7.89 -5.11 -12.21
C TRP A 508 7.49 -3.67 -12.53
N PRO A 509 7.55 -3.25 -13.81
CA PRO A 509 7.23 -1.87 -14.17
C PRO A 509 5.74 -1.57 -13.95
N VAL A 510 5.45 -0.33 -13.58
CA VAL A 510 4.10 0.23 -13.68
C VAL A 510 3.85 0.59 -15.15
N VAL A 511 2.74 0.13 -15.69
CA VAL A 511 2.39 0.35 -17.09
C VAL A 511 1.45 1.54 -17.21
N ALA A 512 1.94 2.61 -17.80
CA ALA A 512 1.10 3.77 -18.10
C ALA A 512 0.04 3.44 -19.16
N ASP A 513 -1.12 4.10 -19.05
CA ASP A 513 -2.22 3.89 -19.97
C ASP A 513 -1.84 4.29 -21.42
N GLY A 514 -2.22 3.47 -22.38
CA GLY A 514 -1.93 3.68 -23.81
C GLY A 514 -0.55 3.22 -24.29
N LEU A 515 0.35 2.79 -23.41
CA LEU A 515 1.63 2.21 -23.80
C LEU A 515 1.52 0.69 -24.00
N ALA A 516 2.29 0.16 -24.96
CA ALA A 516 2.46 -1.28 -25.11
C ALA A 516 3.15 -1.81 -23.85
N ALA A 517 2.53 -2.79 -23.20
CA ALA A 517 3.10 -3.40 -22.02
C ALA A 517 4.11 -4.47 -22.41
N GLU A 518 5.37 -4.20 -22.14
CA GLU A 518 6.46 -5.17 -22.32
C GLU A 518 7.09 -5.53 -20.99
N LEU A 519 7.36 -6.82 -20.80
CA LEU A 519 8.05 -7.34 -19.64
C LEU A 519 9.37 -7.97 -20.08
N HIS A 520 10.47 -7.27 -19.77
CA HIS A 520 11.79 -7.75 -20.13
C HIS A 520 12.24 -8.88 -19.20
N VAL A 521 12.54 -10.03 -19.80
CA VAL A 521 13.02 -11.21 -19.11
C VAL A 521 14.45 -11.54 -19.52
N GLU A 522 15.21 -12.08 -18.58
CA GLU A 522 16.56 -12.57 -18.80
C GLU A 522 16.66 -14.06 -18.42
N PRO A 523 17.67 -14.79 -18.91
CA PRO A 523 17.94 -16.11 -18.40
C PRO A 523 18.12 -16.07 -16.86
N PRO A 524 17.71 -17.11 -16.13
CA PRO A 524 17.96 -17.15 -14.70
C PRO A 524 19.46 -17.07 -14.44
N PRO A 525 19.89 -16.46 -13.34
CA PRO A 525 21.29 -16.49 -12.94
C PRO A 525 21.76 -17.94 -12.87
N GLY A 526 22.89 -18.24 -13.46
CA GLY A 526 23.49 -19.56 -13.45
C GLY A 526 23.62 -20.10 -12.01
N PRO A 527 23.75 -21.43 -11.82
CA PRO A 527 24.01 -21.99 -10.51
C PRO A 527 25.26 -21.32 -9.95
N ARG A 528 25.21 -20.87 -8.69
CA ARG A 528 26.38 -20.29 -8.03
C ARG A 528 27.50 -21.35 -8.03
N PRO A 529 28.76 -20.94 -8.28
CA PRO A 529 29.89 -21.81 -7.96
C PRO A 529 29.73 -22.24 -6.50
N TRP A 530 29.79 -23.53 -6.25
CA TRP A 530 29.81 -24.09 -4.91
C TRP A 530 31.14 -23.65 -4.29
N TYR A 531 31.14 -22.59 -3.50
CA TYR A 531 32.32 -22.25 -2.70
C TYR A 531 32.47 -23.34 -1.66
N GLY A 532 33.51 -24.13 -1.82
CA GLY A 532 33.87 -25.21 -0.92
C GLY A 532 33.96 -24.71 0.54
N ARG A 533 33.76 -25.58 1.48
CA ARG A 533 33.95 -25.38 2.92
C ARG A 533 35.29 -24.66 3.14
N GLY A 534 35.31 -23.39 3.43
CA GLY A 534 36.53 -22.64 3.69
C GLY A 534 36.46 -21.12 3.62
N SER A 535 35.34 -20.51 3.29
CA SER A 535 35.21 -19.05 3.39
C SER A 535 34.60 -18.67 4.75
N ASP A 536 35.31 -17.79 5.41
CA ASP A 536 35.00 -17.21 6.71
C ASP A 536 33.54 -16.67 6.76
N PRO A 537 32.75 -16.94 7.79
CA PRO A 537 31.40 -16.41 7.95
C PRO A 537 31.33 -14.90 8.11
N THR A 538 32.44 -14.19 8.17
CA THR A 538 32.53 -12.74 8.39
C THR A 538 32.50 -11.93 7.09
N ASP A 539 32.54 -12.54 5.91
CA ASP A 539 32.56 -11.84 4.60
C ASP A 539 31.17 -11.73 3.91
N TYR A 540 30.08 -11.79 4.69
CA TYR A 540 28.72 -11.62 4.14
C TYR A 540 27.87 -10.74 5.02
#